data_bc323d2d4e20bdf67eda955eec72fe20
#
_entry.id   bc323d2d4e20bdf67eda955eec72fe20
#
_cell.length_a   1.000
_cell.length_b   1.000
_cell.length_c   1.000
_cell.angle_alpha   90.00
_cell.angle_beta   90.00
_cell.angle_gamma   90.00
#
_symmetry.space_group_name_H-M   'P 1'
#
loop_
_entity.id
_entity.type
_entity.pdbx_description
1 polymer ?
#
loop_
_entity_poly.entity_id
_entity_poly.type
_entity_poly.pdbx_seq_one_letter_code
_entity_poly.pdbx_strand_id
1 'polypeptide(L)'
;MQKYIKIPIFFFCLLPILIIFYQIAFNQLGPEPVKKITHVTGEWTLRFIIITLAMTPLQKFTKLNFWISYRRMFGLFVFFYASAHMMTYVGIDYRFDWSSIGDDIIKKKFIFAGFLAWLLLVPLALTSSKRMIRLLRDKWKKLHKLIYIISLLGIIHC
;
A
#
# COMPACT_ATOMS: atom_id res chain seq x y z
N MET A 1 -25.95 7.70 -6.05
CA MET A 1 -25.74 6.26 -5.78
C MET A 1 -24.27 5.90 -5.59
N GLN A 2 -23.32 6.24 -6.48
CA GLN A 2 -21.87 5.90 -6.35
C GLN A 2 -21.18 6.44 -5.08
N LYS A 3 -21.58 7.60 -4.57
CA LYS A 3 -20.97 8.22 -3.37
C LYS A 3 -21.26 7.40 -2.10
N TYR A 4 -22.47 6.86 -1.99
CA TYR A 4 -22.89 6.08 -0.81
C TYR A 4 -22.19 4.72 -0.71
N ILE A 5 -21.90 4.08 -1.85
CA ILE A 5 -21.20 2.77 -1.88
C ILE A 5 -19.70 2.93 -1.54
N LYS A 6 -19.10 4.11 -1.76
CA LYS A 6 -17.68 4.35 -1.42
C LYS A 6 -17.42 4.31 0.09
N ILE A 7 -18.37 4.76 0.89
CA ILE A 7 -18.23 4.83 2.35
C ILE A 7 -18.08 3.44 2.97
N PRO A 8 -18.99 2.48 2.75
CA PRO A 8 -18.83 1.14 3.31
C PRO A 8 -17.59 0.42 2.77
N ILE A 9 -17.23 0.58 1.50
CA ILE A 9 -16.00 -0.01 0.95
C ILE A 9 -14.76 0.57 1.63
N PHE A 10 -14.73 1.88 1.90
CA PHE A 10 -13.63 2.52 2.63
C PHE A 10 -13.45 1.93 4.03
N PHE A 11 -14.55 1.78 4.79
CA PHE A 11 -14.50 1.17 6.11
C PHE A 11 -14.09 -0.31 6.05
N PHE A 12 -14.56 -1.04 5.04
CA PHE A 12 -14.14 -2.43 4.82
C PHE A 12 -12.64 -2.55 4.55
N CYS A 13 -12.05 -1.59 3.80
CA CYS A 13 -10.60 -1.54 3.57
C CYS A 13 -9.80 -1.21 4.85
N LEU A 14 -10.40 -0.61 5.86
CA LEU A 14 -9.77 -0.35 7.16
C LEU A 14 -9.87 -1.53 8.13
N LEU A 15 -10.77 -2.49 7.90
CA LEU A 15 -10.97 -3.62 8.82
C LEU A 15 -9.69 -4.34 9.21
N PRO A 16 -8.76 -4.67 8.30
CA PRO A 16 -7.55 -5.40 8.69
C PRO A 16 -6.70 -4.66 9.71
N ILE A 17 -6.53 -3.35 9.55
CA ILE A 17 -5.75 -2.54 10.50
C ILE A 17 -6.50 -2.39 11.83
N LEU A 18 -7.83 -2.27 11.81
CA LEU A 18 -8.65 -2.22 13.01
C LEU A 18 -8.60 -3.52 13.79
N ILE A 19 -8.58 -4.68 13.11
CA ILE A 19 -8.40 -5.99 13.73
C ILE A 19 -7.03 -6.07 14.41
N ILE A 20 -5.97 -5.57 13.78
CA ILE A 20 -4.63 -5.50 14.40
C ILE A 20 -4.68 -4.67 15.68
N PHE A 21 -5.26 -3.46 15.65
CA PHE A 21 -5.40 -2.62 16.85
C PHE A 21 -6.20 -3.28 17.95
N TYR A 22 -7.30 -3.97 17.61
CA TYR A 22 -8.08 -4.75 18.56
C TYR A 22 -7.22 -5.85 19.19
N GLN A 23 -6.47 -6.62 18.41
CA GLN A 23 -5.59 -7.68 18.90
C GLN A 23 -4.46 -7.16 19.77
N ILE A 24 -3.94 -5.94 19.50
CA ILE A 24 -2.96 -5.27 20.37
C ILE A 24 -3.61 -4.93 21.71
N ALA A 25 -4.79 -4.30 21.69
CA ALA A 25 -5.47 -3.84 22.91
C ALA A 25 -5.84 -4.99 23.85
N PHE A 26 -6.16 -6.17 23.31
CA PHE A 26 -6.57 -7.36 24.08
C PHE A 26 -5.46 -8.42 24.22
N ASN A 27 -4.20 -8.08 23.88
CA ASN A 27 -3.06 -9.02 23.95
C ASN A 27 -3.27 -10.33 23.17
N GLN A 28 -3.97 -10.27 22.02
CA GLN A 28 -4.32 -11.44 21.20
C GLN A 28 -3.38 -11.63 19.99
N LEU A 29 -2.23 -10.97 19.94
CA LEU A 29 -1.29 -11.07 18.82
C LEU A 29 -0.52 -12.39 18.80
N GLY A 30 -0.44 -13.10 19.94
CA GLY A 30 0.31 -14.35 20.04
C GLY A 30 1.80 -14.14 20.39
N PRO A 31 2.65 -15.17 20.24
CA PRO A 31 4.03 -15.15 20.71
C PRO A 31 4.95 -14.21 19.92
N GLU A 32 4.66 -13.95 18.65
CA GLU A 32 5.46 -13.10 17.75
C GLU A 32 4.66 -11.89 17.23
N PRO A 33 4.33 -10.90 18.08
CA PRO A 33 3.43 -9.81 17.72
C PRO A 33 3.95 -8.95 16.57
N VAL A 34 5.23 -8.61 16.56
CA VAL A 34 5.86 -7.78 15.53
C VAL A 34 5.78 -8.46 14.16
N LYS A 35 6.16 -9.73 14.09
CA LYS A 35 6.12 -10.53 12.86
C LYS A 35 4.69 -10.63 12.30
N LYS A 36 3.69 -10.83 13.18
CA LYS A 36 2.28 -10.88 12.76
C LYS A 36 1.80 -9.56 12.16
N ILE A 37 2.12 -8.42 12.79
CA ILE A 37 1.75 -7.09 12.28
C ILE A 37 2.43 -6.83 10.94
N THR A 38 3.74 -7.10 10.84
CA THR A 38 4.52 -6.96 9.62
C THR A 38 3.94 -7.80 8.48
N HIS A 39 3.63 -9.06 8.75
CA HIS A 39 3.06 -9.98 7.76
C HIS A 39 1.69 -9.51 7.26
N VAL A 40 0.77 -9.21 8.17
CA VAL A 40 -0.59 -8.76 7.80
C VAL A 40 -0.57 -7.46 7.01
N THR A 41 0.23 -6.47 7.43
CA THR A 41 0.33 -5.18 6.70
C THR A 41 0.96 -5.35 5.32
N GLY A 42 1.97 -6.21 5.18
CA GLY A 42 2.59 -6.57 3.89
C GLY A 42 1.61 -7.27 2.95
N GLU A 43 0.90 -8.32 3.43
CA GLU A 43 -0.12 -9.02 2.65
C GLU A 43 -1.22 -8.09 2.13
N TRP A 44 -1.76 -7.21 2.97
CA TRP A 44 -2.81 -6.28 2.55
C TRP A 44 -2.30 -5.24 1.56
N THR A 45 -1.03 -4.84 1.66
CA THR A 45 -0.39 -4.01 0.63
C THR A 45 -0.45 -4.70 -0.73
N LEU A 46 -0.02 -5.97 -0.82
CA LEU A 46 -0.05 -6.72 -2.08
C LEU A 46 -1.48 -6.94 -2.59
N ARG A 47 -2.42 -7.30 -1.72
CA ARG A 47 -3.83 -7.45 -2.09
C ARG A 47 -4.38 -6.18 -2.71
N PHE A 48 -4.10 -5.01 -2.11
CA PHE A 48 -4.56 -3.73 -2.66
C PHE A 48 -3.83 -3.34 -3.96
N ILE A 49 -2.57 -3.73 -4.16
CA ILE A 49 -1.88 -3.58 -5.45
C ILE A 49 -2.63 -4.37 -6.52
N ILE A 50 -2.90 -5.65 -6.29
CA ILE A 50 -3.63 -6.53 -7.23
C ILE A 50 -5.02 -5.95 -7.55
N ILE A 51 -5.78 -5.56 -6.53
CA ILE A 51 -7.10 -4.95 -6.71
C ILE A 51 -6.99 -3.67 -7.56
N THR A 52 -6.03 -2.79 -7.25
CA THR A 52 -5.81 -1.53 -7.98
C THR A 52 -5.48 -1.77 -9.45
N LEU A 53 -4.65 -2.77 -9.75
CA LEU A 53 -4.30 -3.17 -11.12
C LEU A 53 -5.48 -3.81 -11.85
N ALA A 54 -6.28 -4.62 -11.18
CA ALA A 54 -7.45 -5.27 -11.73
C ALA A 54 -8.57 -4.29 -12.15
N MET A 55 -8.64 -3.09 -11.57
CA MET A 55 -9.69 -2.10 -11.89
C MET A 55 -9.71 -1.70 -13.37
N THR A 56 -8.55 -1.64 -14.04
CA THR A 56 -8.47 -1.25 -15.46
C THR A 56 -8.97 -2.36 -16.40
N PRO A 57 -8.53 -3.62 -16.29
CA PRO A 57 -9.10 -4.68 -17.10
C PRO A 57 -10.59 -4.91 -16.81
N LEU A 58 -11.03 -4.85 -15.55
CA LEU A 58 -12.44 -4.98 -15.19
C LEU A 58 -13.30 -3.91 -15.89
N GLN A 59 -12.85 -2.66 -15.95
CA GLN A 59 -13.55 -1.61 -16.69
C GLN A 59 -13.64 -1.93 -18.20
N LYS A 60 -12.56 -2.44 -18.79
CA LYS A 60 -12.55 -2.79 -20.23
C LYS A 60 -13.53 -3.92 -20.55
N PHE A 61 -13.62 -4.94 -19.68
CA PHE A 61 -14.51 -6.08 -19.86
C PHE A 61 -15.98 -5.71 -19.61
N THR A 62 -16.26 -5.01 -18.53
CA THR A 62 -17.64 -4.70 -18.11
C THR A 62 -18.18 -3.40 -18.73
N LYS A 63 -17.32 -2.56 -19.33
CA LYS A 63 -17.62 -1.19 -19.84
C LYS A 63 -18.20 -0.25 -18.79
N LEU A 64 -18.09 -0.58 -17.49
CA LEU A 64 -18.60 0.21 -16.38
C LEU A 64 -17.51 1.15 -15.84
N ASN A 65 -17.75 2.46 -15.90
CA ASN A 65 -16.85 3.49 -15.35
C ASN A 65 -16.76 3.46 -13.81
N PHE A 66 -17.59 2.68 -13.19
CA PHE A 66 -17.60 2.41 -11.75
C PHE A 66 -16.21 1.98 -11.25
N TRP A 67 -15.56 1.01 -11.89
CA TRP A 67 -14.27 0.45 -11.49
C TRP A 67 -13.15 1.49 -11.39
N ILE A 68 -13.04 2.38 -12.38
CA ILE A 68 -12.01 3.44 -12.39
C ILE A 68 -12.19 4.43 -11.24
N SER A 69 -13.44 4.67 -10.82
CA SER A 69 -13.71 5.61 -9.73
C SER A 69 -13.17 5.13 -8.37
N TYR A 70 -12.95 3.82 -8.19
CA TYR A 70 -12.38 3.22 -6.99
C TYR A 70 -10.86 2.98 -7.06
N ARG A 71 -10.28 2.91 -8.28
CA ARG A 71 -8.85 2.69 -8.48
C ARG A 71 -7.97 3.62 -7.63
N ARG A 72 -8.35 4.89 -7.55
CA ARG A 72 -7.61 5.89 -6.75
C ARG A 72 -7.71 5.61 -5.25
N MET A 73 -8.87 5.21 -4.77
CA MET A 73 -9.08 4.87 -3.36
C MET A 73 -8.23 3.67 -2.96
N PHE A 74 -8.28 2.58 -3.73
CA PHE A 74 -7.46 1.39 -3.47
C PHE A 74 -5.97 1.69 -3.59
N GLY A 75 -5.53 2.52 -4.55
CA GLY A 75 -4.14 2.98 -4.66
C GLY A 75 -3.66 3.76 -3.44
N LEU A 76 -4.52 4.54 -2.79
CA LEU A 76 -4.19 5.20 -1.53
C LEU A 76 -4.12 4.21 -0.35
N PHE A 77 -4.93 3.15 -0.36
CA PHE A 77 -4.80 2.06 0.62
C PHE A 77 -3.51 1.26 0.42
N VAL A 78 -3.02 1.08 -0.81
CA VAL A 78 -1.67 0.53 -1.05
C VAL A 78 -0.62 1.33 -0.29
N PHE A 79 -0.62 2.65 -0.45
CA PHE A 79 0.33 3.52 0.24
C PHE A 79 0.16 3.49 1.76
N PHE A 80 -1.08 3.49 2.25
CA PHE A 80 -1.38 3.44 3.68
C PHE A 80 -0.82 2.16 4.32
N TYR A 81 -1.13 0.98 3.75
CA TYR A 81 -0.66 -0.30 4.28
C TYR A 81 0.85 -0.50 4.11
N ALA A 82 1.43 -0.06 2.99
CA ALA A 82 2.88 -0.06 2.79
C ALA A 82 3.60 0.83 3.81
N SER A 83 3.02 1.99 4.17
CA SER A 83 3.57 2.86 5.20
C SER A 83 3.43 2.27 6.59
N ALA A 84 2.31 1.61 6.91
CA ALA A 84 2.14 0.88 8.16
C ALA A 84 3.17 -0.27 8.28
N HIS A 85 3.38 -1.03 7.19
CA HIS A 85 4.40 -2.08 7.11
C HIS A 85 5.82 -1.53 7.33
N MET A 86 6.17 -0.44 6.67
CA MET A 86 7.46 0.24 6.83
C MET A 86 7.63 0.74 8.28
N MET A 87 6.59 1.34 8.88
CA MET A 87 6.65 1.82 10.27
C MET A 87 6.78 0.68 11.28
N THR A 88 6.20 -0.49 11.02
CA THR A 88 6.40 -1.67 11.86
C THR A 88 7.88 -2.09 11.84
N TYR A 89 8.50 -2.15 10.67
CA TYR A 89 9.91 -2.48 10.49
C TYR A 89 10.82 -1.45 11.17
N VAL A 90 10.68 -0.17 10.83
CA VAL A 90 11.55 0.91 11.33
C VAL A 90 11.31 1.19 12.82
N GLY A 91 10.04 1.29 13.24
CA GLY A 91 9.67 1.76 14.57
C GLY A 91 9.61 0.68 15.63
N ILE A 92 9.09 -0.50 15.30
CA ILE A 92 8.87 -1.56 16.29
C ILE A 92 10.02 -2.56 16.27
N ASP A 93 10.43 -3.03 15.10
CA ASP A 93 11.46 -4.06 14.95
C ASP A 93 12.86 -3.49 15.24
N TYR A 94 13.23 -2.40 14.55
CA TYR A 94 14.54 -1.74 14.69
C TYR A 94 14.58 -0.57 15.68
N ARG A 95 13.45 -0.15 16.25
CA ARG A 95 13.38 0.96 17.24
C ARG A 95 14.13 2.21 16.80
N PHE A 96 14.06 2.54 15.49
CA PHE A 96 14.75 3.67 14.87
C PHE A 96 16.29 3.58 14.90
N ASP A 97 16.86 2.36 14.98
CA ASP A 97 18.30 2.17 14.78
C ASP A 97 18.67 2.30 13.31
N TRP A 98 19.00 3.53 12.90
CA TRP A 98 19.31 3.86 11.50
C TRP A 98 20.56 3.16 10.99
N SER A 99 21.51 2.79 11.86
CA SER A 99 22.72 2.08 11.48
C SER A 99 22.40 0.67 11.01
N SER A 100 21.65 -0.07 11.83
CA SER A 100 21.22 -1.43 11.49
C SER A 100 20.26 -1.47 10.31
N ILE A 101 19.35 -0.49 10.17
CA ILE A 101 18.46 -0.36 9.02
C ILE A 101 19.25 -0.12 7.73
N GLY A 102 20.24 0.78 7.76
CA GLY A 102 21.12 1.06 6.61
C GLY A 102 21.90 -0.17 6.17
N ASP A 103 22.47 -0.90 7.11
CA ASP A 103 23.17 -2.15 6.89
C ASP A 103 22.25 -3.21 6.23
N ASP A 104 21.05 -3.36 6.71
CA ASP A 104 20.09 -4.31 6.17
C ASP A 104 19.63 -3.96 4.76
N ILE A 105 19.40 -2.68 4.47
CA ILE A 105 19.04 -2.21 3.12
C ILE A 105 20.15 -2.53 2.13
N ILE A 106 21.42 -2.40 2.54
CA ILE A 106 22.57 -2.66 1.66
C ILE A 106 22.81 -4.17 1.49
N LYS A 107 22.72 -4.95 2.57
CA LYS A 107 23.06 -6.37 2.59
C LYS A 107 21.95 -7.29 2.10
N LYS A 108 20.68 -6.90 2.31
CA LYS A 108 19.52 -7.74 2.01
C LYS A 108 18.72 -7.18 0.82
N LYS A 109 18.93 -7.77 -0.36
CA LYS A 109 18.32 -7.32 -1.64
C LYS A 109 16.79 -7.23 -1.58
N PHE A 110 16.13 -8.12 -0.83
CA PHE A 110 14.66 -8.08 -0.69
C PHE A 110 14.20 -6.88 0.15
N ILE A 111 14.95 -6.48 1.18
CA ILE A 111 14.67 -5.27 1.97
C ILE A 111 14.85 -4.01 1.11
N PHE A 112 15.95 -3.97 0.33
CA PHE A 112 16.16 -2.89 -0.63
C PHE A 112 15.02 -2.75 -1.63
N ALA A 113 14.51 -3.87 -2.18
CA ALA A 113 13.38 -3.86 -3.11
C ALA A 113 12.11 -3.30 -2.45
N GLY A 114 11.79 -3.70 -1.21
CA GLY A 114 10.65 -3.18 -0.46
C GLY A 114 10.76 -1.69 -0.14
N PHE A 115 11.94 -1.25 0.29
CA PHE A 115 12.22 0.16 0.54
C PHE A 115 12.07 1.02 -0.72
N LEU A 116 12.63 0.56 -1.84
CA LEU A 116 12.51 1.24 -3.13
C LEU A 116 11.05 1.28 -3.61
N ALA A 117 10.30 0.19 -3.45
CA ALA A 117 8.87 0.15 -3.78
C ALA A 117 8.08 1.18 -2.97
N TRP A 118 8.33 1.28 -1.66
CA TRP A 118 7.68 2.27 -0.80
C TRP A 118 8.07 3.70 -1.21
N LEU A 119 9.35 3.96 -1.49
CA LEU A 119 9.81 5.28 -1.93
C LEU A 119 9.13 5.73 -3.24
N LEU A 120 8.93 4.80 -4.18
CA LEU A 120 8.21 5.07 -5.43
C LEU A 120 6.70 5.27 -5.22
N LEU A 121 6.11 4.71 -4.16
CA LEU A 121 4.70 4.94 -3.81
C LEU A 121 4.45 6.37 -3.31
N VAL A 122 5.42 7.00 -2.65
CA VAL A 122 5.30 8.37 -2.10
C VAL A 122 4.83 9.38 -3.17
N PRO A 123 5.53 9.56 -4.31
CA PRO A 123 5.08 10.50 -5.34
C PRO A 123 3.73 10.12 -5.95
N LEU A 124 3.37 8.84 -6.05
CA LEU A 124 2.06 8.41 -6.53
C LEU A 124 0.95 8.84 -5.56
N ALA A 125 1.17 8.68 -4.26
CA ALA A 125 0.22 9.10 -3.23
C ALA A 125 0.05 10.62 -3.20
N LEU A 126 1.14 11.39 -3.17
CA LEU A 126 1.14 12.85 -3.16
C LEU A 126 0.45 13.44 -4.40
N THR A 127 0.64 12.83 -5.56
CA THR A 127 0.03 13.28 -6.82
C THR A 127 -1.37 12.73 -7.07
N SER A 128 -1.95 11.98 -6.13
CA SER A 128 -3.30 11.40 -6.26
C SER A 128 -4.44 12.41 -6.05
N SER A 129 -4.17 13.67 -5.70
CA SER A 129 -5.20 14.68 -5.52
C SER A 129 -5.81 15.15 -6.86
N LYS A 130 -7.09 15.58 -6.86
CA LYS A 130 -7.74 16.15 -8.06
C LYS A 130 -6.99 17.37 -8.60
N ARG A 131 -6.37 18.17 -7.70
CA ARG A 131 -5.55 19.34 -8.06
C ARG A 131 -4.30 18.91 -8.83
N MET A 132 -3.58 17.90 -8.33
CA MET A 132 -2.35 17.38 -8.96
C MET A 132 -2.63 16.71 -10.31
N ILE A 133 -3.74 15.98 -10.44
CA ILE A 133 -4.16 15.39 -11.72
C ILE A 133 -4.34 16.46 -12.78
N ARG A 134 -5.00 17.60 -12.43
CA ARG A 134 -5.20 18.72 -13.35
C ARG A 134 -3.89 19.46 -13.69
N LEU A 135 -2.99 19.60 -12.70
CA LEU A 135 -1.72 20.28 -12.85
C LEU A 135 -0.75 19.46 -13.74
N LEU A 136 -0.63 18.17 -13.48
CA LEU A 136 0.34 17.30 -14.17
C LEU A 136 -0.16 16.79 -15.54
N ARG A 137 -1.45 16.80 -15.79
CA ARG A 137 -2.07 16.35 -17.07
C ARG A 137 -1.49 15.01 -17.56
N ASP A 138 -0.84 14.97 -18.72
CA ASP A 138 -0.29 13.75 -19.30
C ASP A 138 0.93 13.19 -18.54
N LYS A 139 1.69 14.06 -17.85
CA LYS A 139 2.77 13.62 -16.96
C LYS A 139 2.26 12.78 -15.81
N TRP A 140 1.03 13.06 -15.32
CA TRP A 140 0.38 12.25 -14.29
C TRP A 140 0.20 10.80 -14.72
N LYS A 141 -0.26 10.57 -15.96
CA LYS A 141 -0.42 9.21 -16.50
C LYS A 141 0.91 8.46 -16.61
N LYS A 142 1.98 9.16 -17.02
CA LYS A 142 3.34 8.58 -17.11
C LYS A 142 3.85 8.21 -15.71
N LEU A 143 3.72 9.10 -14.74
CA LEU A 143 4.13 8.87 -13.35
C LEU A 143 3.40 7.66 -12.75
N HIS A 144 2.08 7.57 -12.93
CA HIS A 144 1.28 6.48 -12.34
C HIS A 144 1.49 5.12 -13.02
N LYS A 145 2.24 5.04 -14.14
CA LYS A 145 2.74 3.75 -14.66
C LYS A 145 3.80 3.11 -13.78
N LEU A 146 4.44 3.86 -12.88
CA LEU A 146 5.37 3.30 -11.88
C LEU A 146 4.73 2.22 -11.01
N ILE A 147 3.41 2.19 -10.91
CA ILE A 147 2.71 1.11 -10.17
C ILE A 147 3.08 -0.30 -10.66
N TYR A 148 3.40 -0.47 -11.95
CA TYR A 148 3.84 -1.76 -12.49
C TYR A 148 5.23 -2.15 -11.99
N ILE A 149 6.16 -1.17 -11.88
CA ILE A 149 7.50 -1.39 -11.32
C ILE A 149 7.37 -1.67 -9.81
N ILE A 150 6.53 -0.92 -9.11
CA ILE A 150 6.26 -1.11 -7.68
C ILE A 150 5.70 -2.51 -7.41
N SER A 151 4.77 -2.99 -8.25
CA SER A 151 4.22 -4.35 -8.09
C SER A 151 5.27 -5.43 -8.29
N LEU A 152 6.18 -5.27 -9.26
CA LEU A 152 7.29 -6.19 -9.46
C LEU A 152 8.26 -6.20 -8.26
N LEU A 153 8.62 -5.01 -7.76
CA LEU A 153 9.46 -4.88 -6.57
C LEU A 153 8.80 -5.48 -5.33
N GLY A 154 7.48 -5.33 -5.18
CA GLY A 154 6.70 -5.95 -4.11
C GLY A 154 6.75 -7.48 -4.15
N ILE A 155 6.69 -8.08 -5.34
CA ILE A 155 6.83 -9.54 -5.53
C ILE A 155 8.25 -10.01 -5.17
N ILE A 156 9.28 -9.24 -5.55
CA ILE A 156 10.68 -9.56 -5.22
C ILE A 156 10.95 -9.43 -3.71
N HIS A 157 10.23 -8.53 -3.03
CA HIS A 157 10.34 -8.31 -1.59
C HIS A 157 9.70 -9.43 -0.76
N CYS A 158 8.66 -10.11 -1.28
CA CYS A 158 7.97 -11.22 -0.62
C CYS A 158 8.77 -12.49 -0.62
#